data_612bed84b79ab659b33628f39f1ce96b
#
_entry.id   612bed84b79ab659b33628f39f1ce96b
#
_cell.length_a   1.000
_cell.length_b   1.000
_cell.length_c   1.000
_cell.angle_alpha   90.00
_cell.angle_beta   90.00
_cell.angle_gamma   90.00
#
_symmetry.space_group_name_H-M   'P 1'
#
loop_
_entity.id
_entity.type
_entity.pdbx_description
1 polymer ?
#
loop_
_entity_poly.entity_id
_entity_poly.type
_entity_poly.pdbx_seq_one_letter_code
_entity_poly.pdbx_strand_id
1 'polypeptide(L)'
;MINFLNDIRNAENPISNNRKLINTIAILFLGIALGTFSKYLDFRQAELPSVLMAINGVLDIGNFLGRFAIWILIALCISIYSNSAIRASINVFVFFVGMVASYYLYSNYIAGFFPRSYALIWFGFTAVSPLLAFVCWYAKGKSKLAFILSALILAVLFNMCFVYGCWYFNAKSVLEVIVFIIGLIVLRRDTLRSSALMGTISIVLAFLFNIIIPFHLG
;
A
#
# COMPACT_ATOMS: atom_id res chain seq x y z
N MET A 1 28.35 -2.95 5.19
CA MET A 1 26.89 -2.71 5.09
C MET A 1 26.36 -2.97 3.68
N ILE A 2 26.98 -2.47 2.62
CA ILE A 2 26.54 -2.70 1.21
C ILE A 2 26.55 -4.20 0.85
N ASN A 3 27.56 -4.98 1.21
CA ASN A 3 27.63 -6.41 0.95
C ASN A 3 26.47 -7.17 1.61
N PHE A 4 26.13 -6.85 2.84
CA PHE A 4 25.00 -7.47 3.57
C PHE A 4 23.66 -7.20 2.88
N LEU A 5 23.41 -6.00 2.39
CA LEU A 5 22.17 -5.67 1.69
C LEU A 5 22.09 -6.38 0.32
N ASN A 6 23.21 -6.53 -0.37
CA ASN A 6 23.28 -7.28 -1.63
C ASN A 6 23.04 -8.78 -1.41
N ASP A 7 23.39 -9.34 -0.24
CA ASP A 7 23.09 -10.73 0.10
C ASP A 7 21.57 -10.98 0.30
N ILE A 8 20.80 -9.94 0.62
CA ILE A 8 19.34 -10.05 0.72
C ILE A 8 18.69 -10.01 -0.66
N ARG A 9 18.98 -8.94 -1.43
CA ARG A 9 18.50 -8.76 -2.81
C ARG A 9 19.47 -7.86 -3.57
N ASN A 10 19.91 -8.32 -4.73
CA ASN A 10 20.72 -7.52 -5.64
C ASN A 10 19.85 -6.59 -6.48
N ALA A 11 20.38 -5.40 -6.79
CA ALA A 11 19.76 -4.52 -7.75
C ALA A 11 19.73 -5.17 -9.13
N GLU A 12 18.63 -4.97 -9.85
CA GLU A 12 18.48 -5.42 -11.22
C GLU A 12 19.38 -4.60 -12.16
N ASN A 13 19.54 -5.08 -13.40
CA ASN A 13 20.33 -4.39 -14.42
C ASN A 13 19.96 -2.90 -14.51
N PRO A 14 20.97 -2.01 -14.65
CA PRO A 14 20.73 -0.59 -14.72
C PRO A 14 19.90 -0.23 -15.95
N ILE A 15 18.78 0.43 -15.72
CA ILE A 15 17.96 1.03 -16.78
C ILE A 15 18.46 2.44 -17.13
N SER A 16 18.22 2.89 -18.35
CA SER A 16 18.59 4.23 -18.81
C SER A 16 17.96 5.32 -17.95
N ASN A 17 18.60 6.47 -17.85
CA ASN A 17 18.10 7.60 -17.03
C ASN A 17 16.74 8.12 -17.58
N ASN A 18 16.56 8.12 -18.90
CA ASN A 18 15.27 8.51 -19.51
C ASN A 18 14.14 7.57 -19.08
N ARG A 19 14.38 6.26 -19.04
CA ARG A 19 13.38 5.28 -18.60
C ARG A 19 13.07 5.41 -17.11
N LYS A 20 14.08 5.72 -16.29
CA LYS A 20 13.87 6.04 -14.86
C LYS A 20 12.95 7.25 -14.70
N LEU A 21 13.20 8.32 -15.46
CA LEU A 21 12.41 9.55 -15.42
C LEU A 21 10.96 9.30 -15.85
N ILE A 22 10.77 8.62 -16.99
CA ILE A 22 9.43 8.29 -17.51
C ILE A 22 8.64 7.47 -16.48
N ASN A 23 9.25 6.45 -15.88
CA ASN A 23 8.60 5.63 -14.86
C ASN A 23 8.17 6.47 -13.65
N THR A 24 9.05 7.37 -13.16
CA THR A 24 8.72 8.23 -12.01
C THR A 24 7.59 9.21 -12.35
N ILE A 25 7.59 9.79 -13.55
CA ILE A 25 6.51 10.67 -14.03
C ILE A 25 5.19 9.90 -14.14
N ALA A 26 5.21 8.70 -14.72
CA ALA A 26 4.01 7.85 -14.81
C ALA A 26 3.45 7.50 -13.42
N ILE A 27 4.31 7.22 -12.45
CA ILE A 27 3.92 6.94 -11.06
C ILE A 27 3.34 8.19 -10.38
N LEU A 28 3.90 9.38 -10.65
CA LEU A 28 3.31 10.65 -10.18
C LEU A 28 1.88 10.85 -10.72
N PHE A 29 1.68 10.66 -12.02
CA PHE A 29 0.36 10.77 -12.63
C PHE A 29 -0.62 9.74 -12.10
N LEU A 30 -0.16 8.51 -11.85
CA LEU A 30 -0.98 7.48 -11.19
C LEU A 30 -1.43 7.95 -9.79
N GLY A 31 -0.52 8.51 -8.99
CA GLY A 31 -0.86 9.08 -7.68
C GLY A 31 -1.89 10.19 -7.79
N ILE A 32 -1.67 11.17 -8.69
CA ILE A 32 -2.59 12.28 -8.92
C ILE A 32 -3.98 11.78 -9.33
N ALA A 33 -4.05 10.86 -10.29
CA ALA A 33 -5.31 10.32 -10.78
C ALA A 33 -6.09 9.60 -9.65
N LEU A 34 -5.42 8.73 -8.90
CA LEU A 34 -6.04 7.97 -7.82
C LEU A 34 -6.44 8.86 -6.63
N GLY A 35 -5.63 9.85 -6.26
CA GLY A 35 -5.96 10.79 -5.18
C GLY A 35 -7.15 11.68 -5.54
N THR A 36 -7.19 12.20 -6.78
CA THR A 36 -8.32 12.96 -7.29
C THR A 36 -9.59 12.09 -7.34
N PHE A 37 -9.49 10.87 -7.85
CA PHE A 37 -10.62 9.94 -7.96
C PHE A 37 -11.15 9.54 -6.58
N SER A 38 -10.26 9.26 -5.63
CA SER A 38 -10.65 8.95 -4.25
C SER A 38 -11.46 10.10 -3.63
N LYS A 39 -10.98 11.35 -3.76
CA LYS A 39 -11.72 12.51 -3.22
C LYS A 39 -12.99 12.81 -4.00
N TYR A 40 -13.02 12.57 -5.30
CA TYR A 40 -14.22 12.71 -6.11
C TYR A 40 -15.34 11.77 -5.62
N LEU A 41 -15.03 10.50 -5.39
CA LEU A 41 -15.99 9.53 -4.87
C LEU A 41 -16.49 9.89 -3.46
N ASP A 42 -15.59 10.32 -2.58
CA ASP A 42 -15.90 10.74 -1.23
C ASP A 42 -16.84 11.98 -1.21
N PHE A 43 -16.56 12.97 -2.05
CA PHE A 43 -17.30 14.23 -2.07
C PHE A 43 -18.64 14.15 -2.82
N ARG A 44 -18.70 13.39 -3.93
CA ARG A 44 -19.86 13.36 -4.84
C ARG A 44 -20.74 12.13 -4.66
N GLN A 45 -20.75 11.49 -3.50
CA GLN A 45 -21.48 10.23 -3.27
C GLN A 45 -22.95 10.27 -3.74
N ALA A 46 -23.66 11.40 -3.52
CA ALA A 46 -25.06 11.56 -3.92
C ALA A 46 -25.27 11.94 -5.41
N GLU A 47 -24.22 12.35 -6.11
CA GLU A 47 -24.29 12.87 -7.49
C GLU A 47 -23.44 12.05 -8.47
N LEU A 48 -23.10 10.81 -8.11
CA LEU A 48 -22.32 9.93 -8.97
C LEU A 48 -23.14 9.53 -10.22
N PRO A 49 -22.49 9.36 -11.39
CA PRO A 49 -23.10 8.73 -12.54
C PRO A 49 -23.71 7.38 -12.16
N SER A 50 -24.85 7.01 -12.75
CA SER A 50 -25.63 5.82 -12.37
C SER A 50 -24.81 4.53 -12.32
N VAL A 51 -23.88 4.35 -13.25
CA VAL A 51 -22.97 3.19 -13.28
C VAL A 51 -22.02 3.19 -12.07
N LEU A 52 -21.38 4.32 -11.75
CA LEU A 52 -20.51 4.43 -10.59
C LEU A 52 -21.27 4.30 -9.28
N MET A 53 -22.49 4.83 -9.22
CA MET A 53 -23.38 4.68 -8.06
C MET A 53 -23.72 3.21 -7.82
N ALA A 54 -24.08 2.45 -8.86
CA ALA A 54 -24.38 1.03 -8.76
C ALA A 54 -23.14 0.23 -8.30
N ILE A 55 -21.96 0.50 -8.87
CA ILE A 55 -20.70 -0.16 -8.50
C ILE A 55 -20.32 0.20 -7.06
N ASN A 56 -20.40 1.48 -6.69
CA ASN A 56 -20.10 1.93 -5.33
C ASN A 56 -21.06 1.35 -4.29
N GLY A 57 -22.34 1.20 -4.64
CA GLY A 57 -23.35 0.56 -3.78
C GLY A 57 -23.07 -0.91 -3.47
N VAL A 58 -22.43 -1.64 -4.40
CA VAL A 58 -22.07 -3.06 -4.22
C VAL A 58 -20.70 -3.25 -3.60
N LEU A 59 -19.69 -2.48 -4.04
CA LEU A 59 -18.29 -2.66 -3.68
C LEU A 59 -17.79 -1.69 -2.62
N ASP A 60 -18.57 -0.67 -2.28
CA ASP A 60 -18.19 0.36 -1.28
C ASP A 60 -16.81 1.01 -1.58
N ILE A 61 -16.59 1.35 -2.87
CA ILE A 61 -15.29 1.85 -3.35
C ILE A 61 -14.90 3.15 -2.65
N GLY A 62 -15.87 4.02 -2.34
CA GLY A 62 -15.61 5.29 -1.63
C GLY A 62 -14.94 5.04 -0.28
N ASN A 63 -15.51 4.19 0.56
CA ASN A 63 -14.93 3.83 1.84
C ASN A 63 -13.64 3.00 1.68
N PHE A 64 -13.58 2.10 0.68
CA PHE A 64 -12.37 1.33 0.38
C PHE A 64 -11.17 2.21 0.08
N LEU A 65 -11.33 3.24 -0.75
CA LEU A 65 -10.27 4.21 -1.06
C LEU A 65 -9.98 5.17 0.10
N GLY A 66 -10.88 5.32 1.06
CA GLY A 66 -10.65 6.03 2.32
C GLY A 66 -9.73 5.29 3.29
N ARG A 67 -9.58 3.96 3.14
CA ARG A 67 -8.80 3.09 4.03
C ARG A 67 -7.36 2.89 3.52
N PHE A 68 -6.45 2.49 4.42
CA PHE A 68 -5.02 2.38 4.13
C PHE A 68 -4.63 1.17 3.27
N ALA A 69 -5.40 0.07 3.29
CA ALA A 69 -5.01 -1.22 2.71
C ALA A 69 -4.59 -1.13 1.24
N ILE A 70 -5.39 -0.49 0.41
CA ILE A 70 -5.11 -0.35 -1.04
C ILE A 70 -3.86 0.49 -1.31
N TRP A 71 -3.65 1.58 -0.53
CA TRP A 71 -2.50 2.46 -0.71
C TRP A 71 -1.19 1.77 -0.32
N ILE A 72 -1.23 0.95 0.75
CA ILE A 72 -0.10 0.11 1.15
C ILE A 72 0.20 -0.94 0.09
N LEU A 73 -0.83 -1.58 -0.49
CA LEU A 73 -0.62 -2.56 -1.56
C LEU A 73 0.00 -1.91 -2.80
N ILE A 74 -0.48 -0.75 -3.23
CA ILE A 74 0.08 -0.03 -4.40
C ILE A 74 1.54 0.35 -4.12
N ALA A 75 1.83 0.90 -2.92
CA ALA A 75 3.20 1.23 -2.52
C ALA A 75 4.11 0.00 -2.46
N LEU A 76 3.60 -1.14 -1.98
CA LEU A 76 4.29 -2.43 -2.00
C LEU A 76 4.61 -2.86 -3.43
N CYS A 77 3.65 -2.81 -4.34
CA CYS A 77 3.86 -3.15 -5.75
C CYS A 77 4.93 -2.23 -6.38
N ILE A 78 4.82 -0.92 -6.19
CA ILE A 78 5.82 0.04 -6.69
C ILE A 78 7.20 -0.28 -6.14
N SER A 79 7.30 -0.62 -4.83
CA SER A 79 8.57 -0.98 -4.19
C SER A 79 9.16 -2.25 -4.79
N ILE A 80 8.39 -3.33 -4.83
CA ILE A 80 8.84 -4.66 -5.26
C ILE A 80 9.30 -4.66 -6.73
N TYR A 81 8.59 -3.94 -7.59
CA TYR A 81 8.88 -3.89 -9.03
C TYR A 81 9.84 -2.75 -9.42
N SER A 82 10.37 -2.01 -8.46
CA SER A 82 11.44 -1.04 -8.72
C SER A 82 12.79 -1.74 -8.88
N ASN A 83 13.66 -1.21 -9.75
CA ASN A 83 14.97 -1.82 -10.09
C ASN A 83 16.00 -1.80 -8.94
N SER A 84 15.80 -0.94 -7.94
CA SER A 84 16.65 -0.88 -6.74
C SER A 84 15.89 -0.29 -5.56
N ALA A 85 16.42 -0.49 -4.34
CA ALA A 85 15.83 0.04 -3.13
C ALA A 85 15.72 1.59 -3.15
N ILE A 86 16.73 2.29 -3.68
CA ILE A 86 16.70 3.75 -3.83
C ILE A 86 15.59 4.18 -4.81
N ARG A 87 15.41 3.45 -5.93
CA ARG A 87 14.34 3.74 -6.88
C ARG A 87 12.97 3.45 -6.29
N ALA A 88 12.84 2.41 -5.47
CA ALA A 88 11.63 2.13 -4.72
C ALA A 88 11.25 3.31 -3.81
N SER A 89 12.21 3.82 -3.04
CA SER A 89 12.03 4.99 -2.17
C SER A 89 11.54 6.22 -2.93
N ILE A 90 12.21 6.56 -4.02
CA ILE A 90 11.85 7.74 -4.84
C ILE A 90 10.45 7.56 -5.45
N ASN A 91 10.18 6.41 -6.05
CA ASN A 91 8.93 6.16 -6.75
C ASN A 91 7.72 6.15 -5.80
N VAL A 92 7.84 5.53 -4.63
CA VAL A 92 6.77 5.51 -3.63
C VAL A 92 6.54 6.90 -3.03
N PHE A 93 7.61 7.63 -2.73
CA PHE A 93 7.50 9.02 -2.27
C PHE A 93 6.73 9.88 -3.28
N VAL A 94 7.14 9.84 -4.55
CA VAL A 94 6.50 10.60 -5.63
C VAL A 94 5.04 10.18 -5.83
N PHE A 95 4.73 8.88 -5.72
CA PHE A 95 3.36 8.38 -5.73
C PHE A 95 2.51 9.04 -4.64
N PHE A 96 2.96 8.99 -3.37
CA PHE A 96 2.21 9.57 -2.26
C PHE A 96 2.14 11.08 -2.33
N VAL A 97 3.20 11.78 -2.78
CA VAL A 97 3.15 13.22 -3.03
C VAL A 97 2.04 13.54 -4.04
N GLY A 98 1.99 12.85 -5.17
CA GLY A 98 0.93 13.02 -6.18
C GLY A 98 -0.47 12.77 -5.62
N MET A 99 -0.64 11.64 -4.92
CA MET A 99 -1.91 11.21 -4.35
C MET A 99 -2.42 12.17 -3.26
N VAL A 100 -1.56 12.48 -2.29
CA VAL A 100 -1.94 13.33 -1.14
C VAL A 100 -2.16 14.78 -1.58
N ALA A 101 -1.28 15.31 -2.44
CA ALA A 101 -1.45 16.68 -2.95
C ALA A 101 -2.77 16.81 -3.74
N SER A 102 -3.05 15.91 -4.68
CA SER A 102 -4.27 15.99 -5.50
C SER A 102 -5.54 15.82 -4.66
N TYR A 103 -5.55 14.88 -3.70
CA TYR A 103 -6.67 14.67 -2.78
C TYR A 103 -6.98 15.95 -1.99
N TYR A 104 -5.97 16.57 -1.36
CA TYR A 104 -6.17 17.74 -0.52
C TYR A 104 -6.37 19.04 -1.31
N LEU A 105 -5.80 19.18 -2.50
CA LEU A 105 -6.12 20.27 -3.41
C LEU A 105 -7.59 20.20 -3.84
N TYR A 106 -8.08 19.03 -4.22
CA TYR A 106 -9.50 18.83 -4.53
C TYR A 106 -10.38 19.14 -3.31
N SER A 107 -10.01 18.65 -2.12
CA SER A 107 -10.75 18.90 -0.88
C SER A 107 -10.86 20.38 -0.57
N ASN A 108 -9.77 21.14 -0.68
CA ASN A 108 -9.72 22.55 -0.36
C ASN A 108 -10.44 23.43 -1.39
N TYR A 109 -10.18 23.22 -2.68
CA TYR A 109 -10.65 24.13 -3.73
C TYR A 109 -12.00 23.74 -4.33
N ILE A 110 -12.37 22.45 -4.33
CA ILE A 110 -13.60 21.97 -4.92
C ILE A 110 -14.62 21.59 -3.85
N ALA A 111 -14.22 20.85 -2.81
CA ALA A 111 -15.11 20.48 -1.72
C ALA A 111 -15.26 21.55 -0.63
N GLY A 112 -14.42 22.60 -0.64
CA GLY A 112 -14.56 23.75 0.24
C GLY A 112 -14.13 23.52 1.70
N PHE A 113 -13.44 22.41 2.02
CA PHE A 113 -12.94 22.16 3.37
C PHE A 113 -11.58 21.46 3.39
N PHE A 114 -10.80 21.67 4.47
CA PHE A 114 -9.51 21.06 4.66
C PHE A 114 -9.41 20.34 6.02
N PRO A 115 -9.45 19.00 6.08
CA PRO A 115 -9.41 18.24 7.32
C PRO A 115 -7.97 18.15 7.87
N ARG A 116 -7.54 19.16 8.65
CA ARG A 116 -6.15 19.34 9.10
C ARG A 116 -5.58 18.11 9.83
N SER A 117 -6.31 17.56 10.78
CA SER A 117 -5.83 16.40 11.57
C SER A 117 -5.60 15.18 10.70
N TYR A 118 -6.50 14.90 9.78
CA TYR A 118 -6.39 13.79 8.86
C TYR A 118 -5.26 14.00 7.82
N ALA A 119 -5.10 15.24 7.35
CA ALA A 119 -4.03 15.62 6.45
C ALA A 119 -2.64 15.40 7.08
N LEU A 120 -2.47 15.73 8.37
CA LEU A 120 -1.20 15.52 9.08
C LEU A 120 -0.79 14.05 9.12
N ILE A 121 -1.74 13.12 9.29
CA ILE A 121 -1.46 11.68 9.26
C ILE A 121 -0.88 11.28 7.88
N TRP A 122 -1.54 11.72 6.80
CA TRP A 122 -1.09 11.40 5.43
C TRP A 122 0.22 12.10 5.06
N PHE A 123 0.46 13.33 5.53
CA PHE A 123 1.75 14.01 5.35
C PHE A 123 2.88 13.28 6.08
N GLY A 124 2.63 12.86 7.33
CA GLY A 124 3.58 12.06 8.10
C GLY A 124 3.87 10.72 7.42
N PHE A 125 2.83 10.02 6.97
CA PHE A 125 2.97 8.77 6.23
C PHE A 125 3.75 8.95 4.93
N THR A 126 3.48 10.02 4.18
CA THR A 126 4.23 10.37 2.96
C THR A 126 5.71 10.63 3.26
N ALA A 127 6.01 11.36 4.33
CA ALA A 127 7.40 11.65 4.73
C ALA A 127 8.19 10.39 5.11
N VAL A 128 7.54 9.41 5.75
CA VAL A 128 8.19 8.14 6.16
C VAL A 128 8.20 7.11 5.02
N SER A 129 7.35 7.25 4.01
CA SER A 129 7.17 6.27 2.93
C SER A 129 8.46 5.88 2.18
N PRO A 130 9.47 6.76 1.95
CA PRO A 130 10.73 6.35 1.33
C PRO A 130 11.49 5.29 2.12
N LEU A 131 11.51 5.39 3.46
CA LEU A 131 12.18 4.42 4.33
C LEU A 131 11.44 3.07 4.29
N LEU A 132 10.11 3.10 4.37
CA LEU A 132 9.29 1.91 4.27
C LEU A 132 9.46 1.22 2.92
N ALA A 133 9.45 1.98 1.83
CA ALA A 133 9.66 1.46 0.48
C ALA A 133 11.05 0.85 0.29
N PHE A 134 12.09 1.46 0.87
CA PHE A 134 13.44 0.91 0.89
C PHE A 134 13.45 -0.48 1.53
N VAL A 135 12.83 -0.64 2.69
CA VAL A 135 12.75 -1.93 3.39
C VAL A 135 11.88 -2.93 2.60
N CYS A 136 10.72 -2.50 2.09
CA CYS A 136 9.83 -3.34 1.30
C CYS A 136 10.50 -3.91 0.05
N TRP A 137 11.40 -3.18 -0.59
CA TRP A 137 12.12 -3.68 -1.75
C TRP A 137 12.90 -4.96 -1.45
N TYR A 138 13.52 -5.06 -0.26
CA TYR A 138 14.26 -6.24 0.16
C TYR A 138 13.38 -7.46 0.47
N ALA A 139 12.09 -7.26 0.71
CA ALA A 139 11.17 -8.36 1.00
C ALA A 139 11.09 -9.41 -0.11
N LYS A 140 11.36 -9.05 -1.37
CA LYS A 140 11.39 -9.99 -2.52
C LYS A 140 12.75 -10.69 -2.72
N GLY A 141 13.71 -10.48 -1.84
CA GLY A 141 14.98 -11.20 -1.84
C GLY A 141 14.83 -12.69 -1.51
N LYS A 142 15.93 -13.47 -1.68
CA LYS A 142 15.95 -14.92 -1.45
C LYS A 142 16.40 -15.33 -0.04
N SER A 143 16.85 -14.38 0.78
CA SER A 143 17.40 -14.62 2.11
C SER A 143 16.31 -14.91 3.16
N LYS A 144 16.71 -15.44 4.33
CA LYS A 144 15.83 -15.60 5.49
C LYS A 144 15.27 -14.25 5.97
N LEU A 145 16.07 -13.17 5.89
CA LEU A 145 15.62 -11.82 6.20
C LEU A 145 14.51 -11.35 5.27
N ALA A 146 14.63 -11.59 3.98
CA ALA A 146 13.59 -11.27 3.01
C ALA A 146 12.29 -12.04 3.31
N PHE A 147 12.37 -13.29 3.78
CA PHE A 147 11.22 -14.06 4.21
C PHE A 147 10.53 -13.43 5.43
N ILE A 148 11.30 -13.04 6.44
CA ILE A 148 10.78 -12.35 7.64
C ILE A 148 10.13 -11.02 7.27
N LEU A 149 10.78 -10.21 6.45
CA LEU A 149 10.21 -8.93 5.96
C LEU A 149 8.89 -9.14 5.24
N SER A 150 8.78 -10.16 4.39
CA SER A 150 7.52 -10.45 3.71
C SER A 150 6.42 -10.88 4.66
N ALA A 151 6.74 -11.70 5.68
CA ALA A 151 5.76 -12.11 6.68
C ALA A 151 5.29 -10.89 7.52
N LEU A 152 6.19 -9.98 7.88
CA LEU A 152 5.84 -8.74 8.58
C LEU A 152 4.95 -7.82 7.75
N ILE A 153 5.27 -7.62 6.46
CA ILE A 153 4.46 -6.79 5.54
C ILE A 153 3.06 -7.39 5.37
N LEU A 154 2.97 -8.72 5.20
CA LEU A 154 1.69 -9.40 5.10
C LEU A 154 0.89 -9.33 6.41
N ALA A 155 1.56 -9.36 7.56
CA ALA A 155 0.90 -9.20 8.87
C ALA A 155 0.26 -7.82 9.01
N VAL A 156 0.97 -6.76 8.60
CA VAL A 156 0.42 -5.41 8.56
C VAL A 156 -0.77 -5.34 7.59
N LEU A 157 -0.63 -5.90 6.39
CA LEU A 157 -1.69 -5.90 5.39
C LEU A 157 -2.92 -6.69 5.87
N PHE A 158 -2.72 -7.81 6.58
CA PHE A 158 -3.80 -8.58 7.22
C PHE A 158 -4.60 -7.71 8.20
N ASN A 159 -3.92 -6.98 9.10
CA ASN A 159 -4.56 -6.09 10.06
C ASN A 159 -5.30 -4.91 9.40
N MET A 160 -4.86 -4.49 8.21
CA MET A 160 -5.58 -3.46 7.44
C MET A 160 -6.82 -4.00 6.74
N CYS A 161 -6.84 -5.29 6.36
CA CYS A 161 -7.91 -5.91 5.59
C CYS A 161 -8.99 -6.57 6.45
N PHE A 162 -8.63 -7.06 7.64
CA PHE A 162 -9.52 -7.85 8.49
C PHE A 162 -9.73 -7.21 9.87
N VAL A 163 -10.91 -7.45 10.43
CA VAL A 163 -11.25 -7.10 11.82
C VAL A 163 -11.54 -8.39 12.55
N TYR A 164 -10.86 -8.63 13.65
CA TYR A 164 -10.99 -9.88 14.39
C TYR A 164 -10.73 -9.70 15.89
N GLY A 165 -11.25 -10.63 16.65
CA GLY A 165 -11.04 -10.74 18.10
C GLY A 165 -11.09 -12.20 18.53
N CYS A 166 -11.24 -12.46 19.82
CA CYS A 166 -11.28 -13.84 20.35
C CYS A 166 -12.46 -14.67 19.80
N TRP A 167 -13.57 -14.02 19.42
CA TRP A 167 -14.82 -14.67 19.09
C TRP A 167 -15.41 -14.26 17.73
N TYR A 168 -14.74 -13.40 16.98
CA TYR A 168 -15.20 -12.95 15.68
C TYR A 168 -14.06 -12.76 14.70
N PHE A 169 -14.36 -12.95 13.43
CA PHE A 169 -13.47 -12.70 12.30
C PHE A 169 -14.30 -12.21 11.11
N ASN A 170 -14.03 -11.00 10.65
CA ASN A 170 -14.71 -10.39 9.51
C ASN A 170 -13.69 -9.70 8.58
N ALA A 171 -13.96 -9.75 7.28
CA ALA A 171 -13.29 -8.88 6.32
C ALA A 171 -13.96 -7.49 6.35
N LYS A 172 -13.20 -6.43 6.21
CA LYS A 172 -13.77 -5.07 6.11
C LYS A 172 -14.65 -4.91 4.87
N SER A 173 -14.21 -5.44 3.71
CA SER A 173 -15.02 -5.61 2.51
C SER A 173 -14.42 -6.68 1.59
N VAL A 174 -15.11 -7.01 0.49
CA VAL A 174 -14.60 -7.93 -0.54
C VAL A 174 -13.32 -7.39 -1.18
N LEU A 175 -13.20 -6.07 -1.36
CA LEU A 175 -12.04 -5.45 -1.95
C LEU A 175 -10.79 -5.59 -1.08
N GLU A 176 -10.90 -5.52 0.26
CA GLU A 176 -9.79 -5.78 1.16
C GLU A 176 -9.34 -7.25 1.13
N VAL A 177 -10.25 -8.19 0.96
CA VAL A 177 -9.87 -9.60 0.73
C VAL A 177 -9.03 -9.73 -0.54
N ILE A 178 -9.46 -9.08 -1.62
CA ILE A 178 -8.70 -9.05 -2.88
C ILE A 178 -7.32 -8.41 -2.68
N VAL A 179 -7.25 -7.30 -1.95
CA VAL A 179 -5.97 -6.64 -1.60
C VAL A 179 -5.02 -7.60 -0.88
N PHE A 180 -5.53 -8.34 0.10
CA PHE A 180 -4.71 -9.31 0.84
C PHE A 180 -4.23 -10.46 -0.06
N ILE A 181 -5.10 -11.00 -0.92
CA ILE A 181 -4.75 -12.06 -1.89
C ILE A 181 -3.66 -11.56 -2.85
N ILE A 182 -3.79 -10.34 -3.38
CA ILE A 182 -2.78 -9.74 -4.26
C ILE A 182 -1.46 -9.57 -3.49
N GLY A 183 -1.50 -9.13 -2.23
CA GLY A 183 -0.30 -9.04 -1.37
C GLY A 183 0.41 -10.37 -1.22
N LEU A 184 -0.32 -11.48 -0.99
CA LEU A 184 0.22 -12.85 -0.96
C LEU A 184 0.86 -13.24 -2.29
N ILE A 185 0.23 -12.92 -3.42
CA ILE A 185 0.76 -13.22 -4.76
C ILE A 185 2.04 -12.43 -5.04
N VAL A 186 2.06 -11.14 -4.73
CA VAL A 186 3.23 -10.25 -4.93
C VAL A 186 4.42 -10.72 -4.12
N LEU A 187 4.20 -11.14 -2.88
CA LEU A 187 5.26 -11.59 -1.96
C LEU A 187 5.50 -13.11 -1.99
N ARG A 188 4.81 -13.85 -2.87
CA ARG A 188 4.97 -15.32 -2.97
C ARG A 188 6.44 -15.71 -3.09
N ARG A 189 6.77 -16.88 -2.53
CA ARG A 189 8.08 -17.51 -2.57
C ARG A 189 8.19 -18.51 -3.72
N ASP A 190 9.40 -19.00 -3.97
CA ASP A 190 9.69 -19.93 -5.06
C ASP A 190 8.93 -21.25 -4.94
N THR A 191 8.59 -21.68 -3.72
CA THR A 191 7.81 -22.90 -3.47
C THR A 191 6.48 -22.60 -2.80
N LEU A 192 5.44 -23.39 -3.14
CA LEU A 192 4.12 -23.27 -2.51
C LEU A 192 4.21 -23.48 -0.98
N ARG A 193 5.02 -24.46 -0.54
CA ARG A 193 5.23 -24.73 0.89
C ARG A 193 5.80 -23.51 1.63
N SER A 194 6.80 -22.84 1.05
CA SER A 194 7.41 -21.66 1.64
C SER A 194 6.43 -20.48 1.66
N SER A 195 5.60 -20.33 0.62
CA SER A 195 4.57 -19.28 0.57
C SER A 195 3.47 -19.54 1.60
N ALA A 196 3.02 -20.77 1.76
CA ALA A 196 2.03 -21.15 2.77
C ALA A 196 2.58 -20.91 4.20
N LEU A 197 3.82 -21.31 4.48
CA LEU A 197 4.48 -21.07 5.76
C LEU A 197 4.59 -19.57 6.06
N MET A 198 4.97 -18.76 5.06
CA MET A 198 5.03 -17.30 5.18
C MET A 198 3.65 -16.73 5.52
N GLY A 199 2.60 -17.17 4.82
CA GLY A 199 1.21 -16.76 5.10
C GLY A 199 0.75 -17.13 6.50
N THR A 200 1.04 -18.34 6.97
CA THR A 200 0.72 -18.77 8.36
C THR A 200 1.45 -17.91 9.39
N ILE A 201 2.75 -17.69 9.20
CA ILE A 201 3.54 -16.85 10.10
C ILE A 201 3.00 -15.40 10.09
N SER A 202 2.59 -14.87 8.93
CA SER A 202 2.05 -13.52 8.85
C SER A 202 0.75 -13.36 9.64
N ILE A 203 -0.12 -14.37 9.66
CA ILE A 203 -1.35 -14.37 10.46
C ILE A 203 -1.00 -14.37 11.95
N VAL A 204 -0.07 -15.22 12.41
CA VAL A 204 0.37 -15.25 13.81
C VAL A 204 0.95 -13.89 14.23
N LEU A 205 1.81 -13.30 13.39
CA LEU A 205 2.37 -11.97 13.63
C LEU A 205 1.29 -10.88 13.64
N ALA A 206 0.27 -10.99 12.80
CA ALA A 206 -0.85 -10.05 12.78
C ALA A 206 -1.61 -10.05 14.10
N PHE A 207 -1.89 -11.23 14.68
CA PHE A 207 -2.50 -11.34 16.00
C PHE A 207 -1.62 -10.72 17.10
N LEU A 208 -0.32 -10.96 17.08
CA LEU A 208 0.62 -10.34 18.04
C LEU A 208 0.63 -8.81 17.90
N PHE A 209 0.66 -8.29 16.67
CA PHE A 209 0.60 -6.85 16.44
C PHE A 209 -0.70 -6.24 16.93
N ASN A 210 -1.83 -6.90 16.73
CA ASN A 210 -3.13 -6.42 17.18
C ASN A 210 -3.24 -6.34 18.72
N ILE A 211 -2.51 -7.19 19.46
CA ILE A 211 -2.43 -7.13 20.93
C ILE A 211 -1.57 -5.95 21.39
N ILE A 212 -0.42 -5.71 20.72
CA ILE A 212 0.57 -4.71 21.12
C ILE A 212 0.14 -3.30 20.65
N ILE A 213 -0.32 -3.21 19.42
CA ILE A 213 -0.71 -1.96 18.76
C ILE A 213 -2.07 -2.20 18.10
N PRO A 214 -3.17 -1.86 18.77
CA PRO A 214 -4.48 -1.99 18.16
C PRO A 214 -4.57 -1.09 16.93
N PHE A 215 -4.62 -1.69 15.74
CA PHE A 215 -4.75 -0.97 14.46
C PHE A 215 -6.19 -0.49 14.26
N HIS A 216 -6.47 0.70 14.75
CA HIS A 216 -7.76 1.38 14.54
C HIS A 216 -7.70 2.43 13.43
N LEU A 217 -6.74 2.35 12.53
CA LEU A 217 -6.60 3.26 11.41
C LEU A 217 -7.49 2.81 10.24
N GLY A 218 -8.69 3.40 10.16
CA GLY A 218 -9.64 3.22 9.04
C GLY A 218 -10.74 2.23 9.31
#